data_8810f4a24499e4c08ab1dc8069afb611
#
_entry.id   8810f4a24499e4c08ab1dc8069afb611
#
_cell.length_a   1.000
_cell.length_b   1.000
_cell.length_c   1.000
_cell.angle_alpha   90.00
_cell.angle_beta   90.00
_cell.angle_gamma   90.00
#
_symmetry.space_group_name_H-M   'P 1'
#
loop_
_entity.id
_entity.type
_entity.pdbx_description
1 polymer ?
#
loop_
_entity_poly.entity_id
_entity_poly.type
_entity_poly.pdbx_seq_one_letter_code
_entity_poly.pdbx_strand_id
1 'polypeptide(L)'
;MKLMISIVLLFLLPSYASQTSVVYIMSSPEPLNGVIQTETEKTVSLVCFLNGTHEDKELVWLRNGAMIKLIDGNKENNSSICINPVIRKDEGATFTCQLKSNSSHSASVTLSVTYHADLSGSEEVTVEEEESLEMQCDMRANPLATSVTWELNGTMVDLSTWGFIITNNGINTKLYVKKVDRSLHEGNYTCTVTSPSYGPLNKTFQVTVTDKTIKFPLMPTIAGVVVVALTALLAIISRRRVIARCFKSNK
;
A
#
# COMPACT_ATOMS: atom_id res chain seq x y z
N MET A 1 -70.81 56.68 -17.55
CA MET A 1 -70.43 55.36 -17.03
C MET A 1 -69.65 54.64 -18.11
N LYS A 2 -68.28 54.71 -18.05
CA LYS A 2 -67.46 54.08 -19.05
C LYS A 2 -66.91 52.77 -18.43
N LEU A 3 -67.28 51.67 -19.02
CA LEU A 3 -66.82 50.34 -18.66
C LEU A 3 -65.42 50.16 -19.20
N MET A 4 -64.38 50.09 -18.38
CA MET A 4 -63.04 49.74 -18.76
C MET A 4 -62.89 48.22 -18.76
N ILE A 5 -62.82 47.65 -19.95
CA ILE A 5 -62.52 46.23 -20.14
C ILE A 5 -60.99 46.08 -20.06
N SER A 6 -60.49 45.52 -18.96
CA SER A 6 -59.08 45.16 -18.81
C SER A 6 -58.84 43.83 -19.49
N ILE A 7 -58.14 43.87 -20.63
CA ILE A 7 -57.66 42.68 -21.33
C ILE A 7 -56.42 42.19 -20.62
N VAL A 8 -56.56 41.13 -19.83
CA VAL A 8 -55.43 40.38 -19.28
C VAL A 8 -54.85 39.50 -20.40
N LEU A 9 -53.78 39.97 -20.99
CA LEU A 9 -52.99 39.19 -21.96
C LEU A 9 -52.20 38.13 -21.19
N LEU A 10 -52.73 36.89 -21.10
CA LEU A 10 -52.02 35.73 -20.59
C LEU A 10 -50.93 35.36 -21.59
N PHE A 11 -49.68 35.76 -21.33
CA PHE A 11 -48.51 35.22 -22.04
C PHE A 11 -48.35 33.76 -21.67
N LEU A 12 -48.85 32.86 -22.49
CA LEU A 12 -48.48 31.45 -22.50
C LEU A 12 -47.01 31.37 -23.02
N LEU A 13 -46.08 31.46 -22.09
CA LEU A 13 -44.69 31.10 -22.42
C LEU A 13 -44.66 29.59 -22.71
N PRO A 14 -44.26 29.17 -23.91
CA PRO A 14 -44.04 27.76 -24.17
C PRO A 14 -42.94 27.30 -23.20
N SER A 15 -43.32 26.42 -22.29
CA SER A 15 -42.32 25.66 -21.51
C SER A 15 -41.56 24.81 -22.51
N TYR A 16 -40.43 25.31 -22.99
CA TYR A 16 -39.43 24.45 -23.63
C TYR A 16 -38.98 23.47 -22.57
N ALA A 17 -39.58 22.29 -22.55
CA ALA A 17 -39.02 21.16 -21.89
C ALA A 17 -37.65 20.90 -22.59
N SER A 18 -36.60 21.43 -22.00
CA SER A 18 -35.23 21.06 -22.39
C SER A 18 -35.18 19.55 -22.23
N GLN A 19 -35.23 18.81 -23.35
CA GLN A 19 -34.89 17.40 -23.36
C GLN A 19 -33.42 17.31 -22.99
N THR A 20 -33.15 17.26 -21.70
CA THR A 20 -31.80 16.99 -21.21
C THR A 20 -31.51 15.55 -21.62
N SER A 21 -30.61 15.42 -22.57
CA SER A 21 -30.00 14.13 -22.87
C SER A 21 -29.31 13.65 -21.61
N VAL A 22 -29.68 12.50 -21.18
CA VAL A 22 -29.19 11.91 -19.93
C VAL A 22 -28.26 10.77 -20.30
N VAL A 23 -27.00 10.94 -19.94
CA VAL A 23 -26.05 9.82 -19.87
C VAL A 23 -26.30 9.14 -18.53
N TYR A 24 -26.46 7.83 -18.53
CA TYR A 24 -26.62 7.06 -17.31
C TYR A 24 -25.83 5.77 -17.35
N ILE A 25 -25.42 5.28 -16.19
CA ILE A 25 -24.65 4.05 -16.02
C ILE A 25 -25.54 3.02 -15.33
N MET A 26 -25.63 1.83 -15.93
CA MET A 26 -26.09 0.62 -15.28
C MET A 26 -24.89 -0.22 -14.86
N SER A 27 -24.94 -0.84 -13.70
CA SER A 27 -23.85 -1.70 -13.22
C SER A 27 -24.35 -3.02 -12.66
N SER A 28 -23.46 -3.98 -12.63
CA SER A 28 -23.64 -5.24 -11.90
C SER A 28 -22.36 -5.45 -11.07
N PRO A 29 -22.48 -5.40 -9.73
CA PRO A 29 -23.67 -5.13 -8.89
C PRO A 29 -24.28 -3.73 -9.07
N GLU A 30 -25.54 -3.59 -8.64
CA GLU A 30 -26.24 -2.29 -8.70
C GLU A 30 -25.64 -1.29 -7.70
N PRO A 31 -25.56 0.01 -8.05
CA PRO A 31 -25.02 1.02 -7.18
C PRO A 31 -26.06 1.45 -6.12
N LEU A 32 -25.62 1.66 -4.91
CA LEU A 32 -26.38 2.33 -3.86
C LEU A 32 -25.86 3.76 -3.73
N ASN A 33 -26.72 4.76 -4.01
CA ASN A 33 -26.34 6.18 -3.98
C ASN A 33 -25.08 6.51 -4.81
N GLY A 34 -24.93 5.89 -5.98
CA GLY A 34 -23.78 6.09 -6.85
C GLY A 34 -22.49 5.32 -6.44
N VAL A 35 -22.57 4.48 -5.40
CA VAL A 35 -21.47 3.66 -4.92
C VAL A 35 -21.77 2.18 -5.15
N ILE A 36 -20.87 1.48 -5.83
CA ILE A 36 -20.95 0.05 -6.06
C ILE A 36 -20.14 -0.65 -4.97
N GLN A 37 -20.84 -1.41 -4.13
CA GLN A 37 -20.21 -2.26 -3.11
C GLN A 37 -19.74 -3.56 -3.76
N THR A 38 -18.48 -3.90 -3.58
CA THR A 38 -17.89 -5.13 -4.13
C THR A 38 -16.74 -5.62 -3.23
N GLU A 39 -16.18 -6.77 -3.57
CA GLU A 39 -15.02 -7.35 -2.88
C GLU A 39 -13.90 -7.55 -3.88
N THR A 40 -12.67 -7.70 -3.39
CA THR A 40 -11.55 -8.16 -4.23
C THR A 40 -11.87 -9.50 -4.89
N GLU A 41 -11.25 -9.77 -6.03
CA GLU A 41 -11.44 -10.98 -6.87
C GLU A 41 -12.83 -11.12 -7.50
N LYS A 42 -13.75 -10.18 -7.26
CA LYS A 42 -15.06 -10.13 -7.95
C LYS A 42 -14.94 -9.41 -9.28
N THR A 43 -16.04 -9.44 -10.03
CA THR A 43 -16.18 -8.74 -11.31
C THR A 43 -17.24 -7.66 -11.18
N VAL A 44 -16.93 -6.47 -11.71
CA VAL A 44 -17.89 -5.36 -11.85
C VAL A 44 -18.03 -5.02 -13.31
N SER A 45 -19.27 -5.04 -13.79
CA SER A 45 -19.62 -4.62 -15.17
C SER A 45 -20.33 -3.28 -15.14
N LEU A 46 -19.88 -2.35 -15.97
CA LEU A 46 -20.49 -1.03 -16.14
C LEU A 46 -20.94 -0.89 -17.58
N VAL A 47 -22.18 -0.45 -17.79
CA VAL A 47 -22.73 -0.17 -19.10
C VAL A 47 -23.27 1.26 -19.09
N CYS A 48 -22.77 2.08 -20.00
CA CYS A 48 -23.17 3.45 -20.18
C CYS A 48 -24.15 3.55 -21.33
N PHE A 49 -25.23 4.28 -21.14
CA PHE A 49 -26.27 4.53 -22.15
C PHE A 49 -26.47 6.01 -22.37
N LEU A 50 -26.73 6.37 -23.61
CA LEU A 50 -27.19 7.70 -24.01
C LEU A 50 -28.68 7.65 -24.30
N ASN A 51 -29.47 8.43 -23.56
CA ASN A 51 -30.89 8.62 -23.85
C ASN A 51 -31.09 9.99 -24.52
N GLY A 52 -31.79 10.00 -25.66
CA GLY A 52 -32.05 11.21 -26.46
C GLY A 52 -31.42 11.14 -27.84
N THR A 53 -31.81 12.09 -28.69
CA THR A 53 -31.31 12.23 -30.09
C THR A 53 -30.17 13.25 -30.09
N HIS A 54 -28.95 12.78 -30.28
CA HIS A 54 -27.77 13.62 -30.51
C HIS A 54 -27.16 13.37 -31.84
N GLU A 55 -26.57 14.40 -32.43
CA GLU A 55 -25.79 14.26 -33.68
C GLU A 55 -24.52 13.47 -33.42
N ASP A 56 -23.85 13.74 -32.29
CA ASP A 56 -22.69 13.00 -31.81
C ASP A 56 -23.10 12.04 -30.71
N LYS A 57 -22.84 10.75 -30.91
CA LYS A 57 -23.22 9.66 -29.98
C LYS A 57 -22.00 8.96 -29.36
N GLU A 58 -20.79 9.50 -29.60
CA GLU A 58 -19.56 8.89 -29.10
C GLU A 58 -19.42 9.10 -27.58
N LEU A 59 -19.35 7.98 -26.87
CA LEU A 59 -19.16 7.92 -25.42
C LEU A 59 -17.70 7.69 -25.09
N VAL A 60 -17.22 8.31 -24.02
CA VAL A 60 -15.88 8.10 -23.46
C VAL A 60 -15.97 7.75 -21.99
N TRP A 61 -15.09 6.88 -21.56
CA TRP A 61 -14.94 6.50 -20.17
C TRP A 61 -13.69 7.10 -19.56
N LEU A 62 -13.83 7.56 -18.31
CA LEU A 62 -12.70 8.01 -17.49
C LEU A 62 -12.65 7.17 -16.20
N ARG A 63 -11.44 6.88 -15.75
CA ARG A 63 -11.17 6.36 -14.42
C ARG A 63 -10.36 7.40 -13.66
N ASN A 64 -10.90 7.92 -12.56
CA ASN A 64 -10.28 8.98 -11.76
C ASN A 64 -9.87 10.20 -12.63
N GLY A 65 -10.70 10.56 -13.63
CA GLY A 65 -10.40 11.63 -14.58
C GLY A 65 -9.49 11.26 -15.74
N ALA A 66 -8.84 10.11 -15.75
CA ALA A 66 -8.00 9.64 -16.83
C ALA A 66 -8.83 8.84 -17.86
N MET A 67 -8.65 9.13 -19.15
CA MET A 67 -9.40 8.48 -20.24
C MET A 67 -9.02 7.01 -20.37
N ILE A 68 -10.05 6.14 -20.45
CA ILE A 68 -9.91 4.72 -20.75
C ILE A 68 -9.92 4.53 -22.26
N LYS A 69 -8.92 3.83 -22.79
CA LYS A 69 -8.88 3.51 -24.21
C LYS A 69 -9.85 2.38 -24.53
N LEU A 70 -10.89 2.69 -25.31
CA LEU A 70 -11.89 1.74 -25.76
C LEU A 70 -11.57 1.23 -27.17
N ILE A 71 -12.06 0.02 -27.49
CA ILE A 71 -12.08 -0.51 -28.86
C ILE A 71 -13.17 0.19 -29.68
N ASP A 72 -13.00 0.27 -31.00
CA ASP A 72 -13.87 1.08 -31.88
C ASP A 72 -15.34 0.68 -31.84
N GLY A 73 -15.69 -0.59 -31.67
CA GLY A 73 -17.09 -1.03 -31.60
C GLY A 73 -17.78 -0.76 -30.24
N ASN A 74 -17.10 -0.14 -29.28
CA ASN A 74 -17.60 0.08 -27.91
C ASN A 74 -17.66 1.58 -27.55
N LYS A 75 -18.13 2.42 -28.48
CA LYS A 75 -18.09 3.89 -28.29
C LYS A 75 -19.40 4.60 -28.59
N GLU A 76 -20.36 3.97 -29.28
CA GLU A 76 -21.56 4.65 -29.74
C GLU A 76 -22.83 4.11 -29.10
N ASN A 77 -23.74 4.99 -28.71
CA ASN A 77 -25.06 4.74 -28.12
C ASN A 77 -25.02 4.01 -26.78
N ASN A 78 -24.30 2.92 -26.69
CA ASN A 78 -23.96 2.22 -25.46
C ASN A 78 -22.49 1.84 -25.47
N SER A 79 -21.88 1.86 -24.28
CA SER A 79 -20.48 1.52 -24.09
C SER A 79 -20.32 0.76 -22.79
N SER A 80 -19.52 -0.29 -22.78
CA SER A 80 -19.34 -1.12 -21.61
C SER A 80 -17.88 -1.29 -21.21
N ILE A 81 -17.63 -1.33 -19.92
CA ILE A 81 -16.33 -1.69 -19.36
C ILE A 81 -16.52 -2.76 -18.28
N CYS A 82 -15.51 -3.61 -18.16
CA CYS A 82 -15.50 -4.70 -17.17
C CYS A 82 -14.22 -4.58 -16.32
N ILE A 83 -14.41 -4.54 -15.01
CA ILE A 83 -13.32 -4.58 -14.03
C ILE A 83 -13.24 -6.03 -13.54
N ASN A 84 -12.19 -6.76 -13.94
CA ASN A 84 -12.05 -8.18 -13.63
C ASN A 84 -10.56 -8.60 -13.62
N PRO A 85 -10.04 -9.07 -12.48
CA PRO A 85 -10.67 -9.00 -11.16
C PRO A 85 -10.62 -7.59 -10.57
N VAL A 86 -11.54 -7.28 -9.67
CA VAL A 86 -11.45 -6.11 -8.80
C VAL A 86 -10.29 -6.31 -7.84
N ILE A 87 -9.45 -5.31 -7.69
CA ILE A 87 -8.27 -5.33 -6.80
C ILE A 87 -8.32 -4.21 -5.77
N ARG A 88 -7.51 -4.29 -4.70
CA ARG A 88 -7.45 -3.26 -3.65
C ARG A 88 -7.23 -1.83 -4.17
N LYS A 89 -6.50 -1.68 -5.28
CA LYS A 89 -6.26 -0.37 -5.92
C LYS A 89 -7.50 0.23 -6.59
N ASP A 90 -8.57 -0.54 -6.69
CA ASP A 90 -9.85 -0.06 -7.22
C ASP A 90 -10.73 0.56 -6.12
N GLU A 91 -10.34 0.46 -4.84
CA GLU A 91 -11.02 1.15 -3.75
C GLU A 91 -11.04 2.66 -3.99
N GLY A 92 -12.24 3.24 -3.91
CA GLY A 92 -12.47 4.66 -4.18
C GLY A 92 -12.34 5.06 -5.65
N ALA A 93 -12.11 4.13 -6.56
CA ALA A 93 -12.00 4.46 -7.99
C ALA A 93 -13.35 4.94 -8.54
N THR A 94 -13.34 6.12 -9.15
CA THR A 94 -14.53 6.71 -9.79
C THR A 94 -14.46 6.47 -11.29
N PHE A 95 -15.51 5.86 -11.84
CA PHE A 95 -15.71 5.67 -13.27
C PHE A 95 -16.76 6.64 -13.76
N THR A 96 -16.40 7.45 -14.72
CA THR A 96 -17.26 8.45 -15.36
C THR A 96 -17.45 8.11 -16.82
N CYS A 97 -18.68 7.98 -17.25
CA CYS A 97 -19.03 7.95 -18.67
C CYS A 97 -19.57 9.31 -19.07
N GLN A 98 -19.11 9.84 -20.18
CA GLN A 98 -19.56 11.11 -20.70
C GLN A 98 -19.64 11.12 -22.23
N LEU A 99 -20.45 12.04 -22.76
CA LEU A 99 -20.47 12.31 -24.19
C LEU A 99 -19.17 13.00 -24.60
N LYS A 100 -18.53 12.53 -25.66
CA LYS A 100 -17.25 13.08 -26.13
C LYS A 100 -17.32 14.54 -26.50
N SER A 101 -18.41 14.96 -27.18
CA SER A 101 -18.64 16.33 -27.63
C SER A 101 -19.03 17.28 -26.48
N ASN A 102 -19.57 16.79 -25.38
CA ASN A 102 -20.03 17.61 -24.27
C ASN A 102 -19.91 16.89 -22.93
N SER A 103 -18.87 17.23 -22.17
CA SER A 103 -18.59 16.67 -20.83
C SER A 103 -19.62 16.99 -19.76
N SER A 104 -20.52 17.96 -19.98
CA SER A 104 -21.63 18.24 -19.08
C SER A 104 -22.68 17.12 -19.05
N HIS A 105 -22.74 16.30 -20.09
CA HIS A 105 -23.55 15.11 -20.15
C HIS A 105 -22.73 13.90 -19.68
N SER A 106 -22.74 13.65 -18.40
CA SER A 106 -21.96 12.59 -17.77
C SER A 106 -22.69 11.92 -16.62
N ALA A 107 -22.31 10.67 -16.36
CA ALA A 107 -22.70 9.92 -15.18
C ALA A 107 -21.47 9.30 -14.54
N SER A 108 -21.49 9.15 -13.23
CA SER A 108 -20.35 8.61 -12.48
C SER A 108 -20.80 7.59 -11.46
N VAL A 109 -19.97 6.58 -11.23
CA VAL A 109 -20.10 5.60 -10.14
C VAL A 109 -18.76 5.44 -9.49
N THR A 110 -18.75 5.17 -8.18
CA THR A 110 -17.54 4.96 -7.40
C THR A 110 -17.53 3.54 -6.85
N LEU A 111 -16.41 2.85 -6.88
CA LEU A 111 -16.26 1.54 -6.26
C LEU A 111 -15.95 1.70 -4.77
N SER A 112 -16.62 0.89 -3.96
CA SER A 112 -16.24 0.62 -2.57
C SER A 112 -15.87 -0.86 -2.49
N VAL A 113 -14.57 -1.12 -2.41
CA VAL A 113 -14.02 -2.47 -2.45
C VAL A 113 -13.69 -2.95 -1.05
N THR A 114 -14.34 -4.02 -0.61
CA THR A 114 -13.98 -4.67 0.65
C THR A 114 -12.83 -5.65 0.43
N TYR A 115 -11.90 -5.69 1.38
CA TYR A 115 -10.77 -6.60 1.37
C TYR A 115 -10.20 -6.81 2.79
N HIS A 116 -9.63 -7.99 3.02
CA HIS A 116 -8.96 -8.31 4.29
C HIS A 116 -7.51 -7.83 4.33
N ALA A 117 -6.93 -7.78 5.52
CA ALA A 117 -5.50 -7.59 5.69
C ALA A 117 -4.70 -8.75 5.08
N ASP A 118 -3.51 -8.46 4.56
CA ASP A 118 -2.63 -9.48 3.96
C ASP A 118 -1.73 -10.10 5.03
N LEU A 119 -2.28 -11.07 5.73
CA LEU A 119 -1.66 -11.76 6.87
C LEU A 119 -1.48 -13.25 6.58
N SER A 120 -1.10 -13.59 5.36
CA SER A 120 -0.87 -14.99 5.02
C SER A 120 0.56 -15.43 5.30
N GLY A 121 0.71 -16.69 5.74
CA GLY A 121 1.99 -17.38 5.84
C GLY A 121 2.71 -17.23 7.17
N SER A 122 3.87 -17.89 7.22
CA SER A 122 4.84 -17.79 8.31
C SER A 122 6.14 -17.18 7.79
N GLU A 123 6.84 -16.45 8.64
CA GLU A 123 8.11 -15.83 8.34
C GLU A 123 9.16 -16.31 9.35
N GLU A 124 10.31 -16.76 8.86
CA GLU A 124 11.44 -17.12 9.72
C GLU A 124 12.35 -15.92 9.92
N VAL A 125 12.60 -15.57 11.17
CA VAL A 125 13.44 -14.43 11.56
C VAL A 125 14.59 -14.93 12.41
N THR A 126 15.83 -14.70 11.95
CA THR A 126 17.03 -15.00 12.72
C THR A 126 17.67 -13.71 13.18
N VAL A 127 17.96 -13.60 14.46
CA VAL A 127 18.58 -12.43 15.09
C VAL A 127 19.69 -12.87 16.03
N GLU A 128 20.81 -12.10 16.11
CA GLU A 128 21.85 -12.36 17.08
C GLU A 128 21.44 -11.83 18.47
N GLU A 129 21.89 -12.51 19.51
CA GLU A 129 21.69 -12.04 20.90
C GLU A 129 22.26 -10.62 21.08
N GLU A 130 21.56 -9.77 21.84
CA GLU A 130 21.84 -8.34 22.04
C GLU A 130 21.62 -7.43 20.81
N GLU A 131 21.24 -7.94 19.66
CA GLU A 131 20.79 -7.12 18.52
C GLU A 131 19.31 -6.73 18.68
N SER A 132 18.82 -5.86 17.79
CA SER A 132 17.42 -5.46 17.79
C SER A 132 16.58 -6.36 16.90
N LEU A 133 15.33 -6.63 17.33
CA LEU A 133 14.34 -7.39 16.58
C LEU A 133 13.18 -6.45 16.20
N GLU A 134 12.77 -6.46 14.95
CA GLU A 134 11.58 -5.77 14.46
C GLU A 134 10.75 -6.73 13.61
N MET A 135 9.46 -6.86 13.92
CA MET A 135 8.48 -7.61 13.15
C MET A 135 7.31 -6.70 12.81
N GLN A 136 6.73 -6.87 11.62
CA GLN A 136 5.66 -6.00 11.15
C GLN A 136 4.51 -6.81 10.56
N CYS A 137 3.26 -6.40 10.91
CA CYS A 137 2.03 -6.88 10.30
C CYS A 137 1.33 -5.77 9.53
N ASP A 138 0.88 -6.08 8.32
CA ASP A 138 0.04 -5.21 7.53
C ASP A 138 -1.42 -5.30 8.02
N MET A 139 -1.98 -4.18 8.43
CA MET A 139 -3.36 -4.07 8.92
C MET A 139 -4.32 -3.51 7.87
N ARG A 140 -3.83 -3.19 6.68
CA ARG A 140 -4.67 -2.59 5.62
C ARG A 140 -5.81 -3.51 5.25
N ALA A 141 -7.00 -3.12 5.66
CA ALA A 141 -8.27 -3.79 5.39
C ALA A 141 -9.35 -2.75 5.11
N ASN A 142 -10.40 -3.15 4.41
CA ASN A 142 -11.63 -2.38 4.27
C ASN A 142 -12.81 -3.34 4.49
N PRO A 143 -13.62 -3.17 5.53
CA PRO A 143 -13.53 -2.17 6.60
C PRO A 143 -12.24 -2.25 7.41
N LEU A 144 -11.86 -1.12 8.03
CA LEU A 144 -10.65 -1.04 8.86
C LEU A 144 -10.67 -2.08 9.98
N ALA A 145 -9.48 -2.56 10.33
CA ALA A 145 -9.30 -3.46 11.47
C ALA A 145 -9.75 -2.79 12.78
N THR A 146 -10.45 -3.55 13.61
CA THR A 146 -10.95 -3.10 14.92
C THR A 146 -9.96 -3.34 16.04
N SER A 147 -9.12 -4.36 15.92
CA SER A 147 -8.10 -4.67 16.91
C SER A 147 -6.90 -5.36 16.29
N VAL A 148 -5.76 -5.24 16.96
CA VAL A 148 -4.55 -6.00 16.68
C VAL A 148 -3.93 -6.45 17.99
N THR A 149 -3.46 -7.69 18.03
CA THR A 149 -2.79 -8.30 19.17
C THR A 149 -1.51 -9.00 18.73
N TRP A 150 -0.53 -9.04 19.66
CA TRP A 150 0.69 -9.81 19.50
C TRP A 150 0.80 -10.83 20.62
N GLU A 151 1.14 -12.05 20.24
CA GLU A 151 1.37 -13.16 21.17
C GLU A 151 2.75 -13.75 20.94
N LEU A 152 3.39 -14.21 22.01
CA LEU A 152 4.59 -15.03 21.99
C LEU A 152 4.26 -16.40 22.59
N ASN A 153 4.45 -17.46 21.83
CA ASN A 153 4.15 -18.85 22.23
C ASN A 153 2.70 -19.01 22.78
N GLY A 154 1.73 -18.30 22.16
CA GLY A 154 0.32 -18.31 22.57
C GLY A 154 -0.02 -17.48 23.81
N THR A 155 0.92 -16.68 24.32
CA THR A 155 0.70 -15.77 25.44
C THR A 155 0.80 -14.32 24.95
N MET A 156 -0.12 -13.46 25.37
CA MET A 156 -0.08 -12.03 25.04
C MET A 156 1.26 -11.42 25.45
N VAL A 157 1.84 -10.65 24.51
CA VAL A 157 3.12 -9.97 24.75
C VAL A 157 2.98 -8.93 25.85
N ASP A 158 3.77 -9.06 26.92
CA ASP A 158 3.80 -8.10 28.02
C ASP A 158 4.78 -6.96 27.73
N LEU A 159 4.23 -5.77 27.51
CA LEU A 159 4.99 -4.55 27.22
C LEU A 159 5.78 -4.03 28.45
N SER A 160 5.43 -4.47 29.64
CA SER A 160 6.00 -3.91 30.88
C SER A 160 7.27 -4.62 31.35
N THR A 161 7.42 -5.91 31.02
CA THR A 161 8.46 -6.75 31.62
C THR A 161 9.57 -7.19 30.67
N TRP A 162 9.27 -7.35 29.39
CA TRP A 162 10.21 -7.99 28.42
C TRP A 162 10.80 -7.01 27.40
N GLY A 163 10.63 -5.72 27.62
CA GLY A 163 11.21 -4.68 26.75
C GLY A 163 10.60 -4.59 25.35
N PHE A 164 9.40 -5.14 25.17
CA PHE A 164 8.65 -5.01 23.94
C PHE A 164 8.08 -3.60 23.76
N ILE A 165 8.14 -3.11 22.53
CA ILE A 165 7.52 -1.86 22.12
C ILE A 165 6.60 -2.18 20.95
N ILE A 166 5.29 -1.92 21.10
CA ILE A 166 4.32 -2.04 20.01
C ILE A 166 3.95 -0.65 19.51
N THR A 167 4.05 -0.45 18.20
CA THR A 167 3.59 0.76 17.54
C THR A 167 2.54 0.41 16.51
N ASN A 168 1.50 1.25 16.41
CA ASN A 168 0.41 1.07 15.46
C ASN A 168 0.08 2.41 14.82
N ASN A 169 0.09 2.47 13.48
CA ASN A 169 -0.22 3.68 12.71
C ASN A 169 -1.52 3.55 11.90
N GLY A 170 -2.34 2.52 12.16
CA GLY A 170 -3.58 2.24 11.45
C GLY A 170 -3.40 1.50 10.12
N ILE A 171 -2.20 1.46 9.57
CA ILE A 171 -1.85 0.76 8.32
C ILE A 171 -1.06 -0.51 8.63
N ASN A 172 -0.15 -0.43 9.58
CA ASN A 172 0.61 -1.57 10.06
C ASN A 172 0.87 -1.45 11.56
N THR A 173 1.13 -2.59 12.17
CA THR A 173 1.60 -2.72 13.54
C THR A 173 3.00 -3.31 13.53
N LYS A 174 3.88 -2.79 14.41
CA LYS A 174 5.24 -3.27 14.59
C LYS A 174 5.46 -3.67 16.03
N LEU A 175 6.07 -4.83 16.21
CA LEU A 175 6.65 -5.27 17.48
C LEU A 175 8.15 -5.09 17.40
N TYR A 176 8.71 -4.36 18.36
CA TYR A 176 10.13 -4.03 18.40
C TYR A 176 10.73 -4.41 19.76
N VAL A 177 11.92 -4.98 19.74
CA VAL A 177 12.77 -5.24 20.90
C VAL A 177 14.13 -4.61 20.63
N LYS A 178 14.58 -3.75 21.56
CA LYS A 178 15.87 -3.04 21.41
C LYS A 178 17.08 -3.96 21.57
N LYS A 179 16.99 -4.91 22.47
CA LYS A 179 18.06 -5.83 22.82
C LYS A 179 17.47 -7.21 23.07
N VAL A 180 17.72 -8.14 22.15
CA VAL A 180 17.18 -9.49 22.22
C VAL A 180 17.94 -10.31 23.27
N ASP A 181 17.18 -11.03 24.08
CA ASP A 181 17.65 -12.07 24.99
C ASP A 181 17.01 -13.39 24.57
N ARG A 182 17.81 -14.44 24.37
CA ARG A 182 17.33 -15.73 23.91
C ARG A 182 16.24 -16.30 24.81
N SER A 183 16.44 -16.21 26.12
CA SER A 183 15.50 -16.80 27.08
C SER A 183 14.13 -16.16 27.12
N LEU A 184 14.01 -14.91 26.65
CA LEU A 184 12.79 -14.10 26.69
C LEU A 184 12.14 -13.91 25.31
N HIS A 185 12.92 -13.91 24.24
CA HIS A 185 12.47 -13.42 22.93
C HIS A 185 12.52 -14.48 21.83
N GLU A 186 13.09 -15.66 22.05
CA GLU A 186 13.03 -16.78 21.09
C GLU A 186 11.66 -17.46 21.15
N GLY A 187 11.08 -17.74 19.97
CA GLY A 187 9.82 -18.47 19.90
C GLY A 187 8.93 -18.08 18.72
N ASN A 188 7.69 -18.53 18.80
CA ASN A 188 6.68 -18.30 17.77
C ASN A 188 5.84 -17.08 18.13
N TYR A 189 5.96 -16.03 17.34
CA TYR A 189 5.12 -14.84 17.46
C TYR A 189 3.91 -14.95 16.54
N THR A 190 2.78 -14.51 17.04
CA THR A 190 1.54 -14.42 16.26
C THR A 190 0.99 -13.01 16.33
N CYS A 191 0.85 -12.38 15.17
CA CYS A 191 0.13 -11.13 15.02
C CYS A 191 -1.29 -11.45 14.57
N THR A 192 -2.29 -11.05 15.34
CA THR A 192 -3.71 -11.25 15.01
C THR A 192 -4.35 -9.89 14.75
N VAL A 193 -4.92 -9.73 13.57
CA VAL A 193 -5.67 -8.55 13.15
C VAL A 193 -7.13 -8.94 12.97
N THR A 194 -8.04 -8.27 13.67
CA THR A 194 -9.47 -8.56 13.60
C THR A 194 -10.19 -7.50 12.77
N SER A 195 -10.91 -7.95 11.77
CA SER A 195 -11.77 -7.11 10.93
C SER A 195 -13.25 -7.42 11.18
N PRO A 196 -14.15 -6.41 11.12
CA PRO A 196 -15.60 -6.63 11.31
C PRO A 196 -16.21 -7.61 10.30
N SER A 197 -15.72 -7.59 9.05
CA SER A 197 -16.28 -8.41 7.96
C SER A 197 -15.60 -9.75 7.80
N TYR A 198 -14.32 -9.88 8.17
CA TYR A 198 -13.51 -11.07 7.88
C TYR A 198 -13.06 -11.82 9.13
N GLY A 199 -13.38 -11.28 10.32
CA GLY A 199 -12.94 -11.87 11.59
C GLY A 199 -11.43 -11.74 11.83
N PRO A 200 -10.86 -12.60 12.69
CA PRO A 200 -9.43 -12.61 13.00
C PRO A 200 -8.61 -13.29 11.90
N LEU A 201 -7.53 -12.63 11.48
CA LEU A 201 -6.52 -13.14 10.58
C LEU A 201 -5.17 -13.08 11.27
N ASN A 202 -4.33 -14.08 11.05
CA ASN A 202 -3.08 -14.26 11.76
C ASN A 202 -1.90 -14.33 10.79
N LYS A 203 -0.78 -13.71 11.19
CA LYS A 203 0.54 -13.94 10.62
C LYS A 203 1.47 -14.45 11.73
N THR A 204 2.24 -15.50 11.43
CA THR A 204 3.19 -16.09 12.37
C THR A 204 4.63 -15.73 11.98
N PHE A 205 5.48 -15.57 13.01
CA PHE A 205 6.92 -15.37 12.85
C PHE A 205 7.62 -16.37 13.75
N GLN A 206 8.52 -17.15 13.17
CA GLN A 206 9.38 -18.04 13.96
C GLN A 206 10.71 -17.32 14.20
N VAL A 207 10.92 -16.86 15.42
CA VAL A 207 12.14 -16.15 15.83
C VAL A 207 13.13 -17.12 16.43
N THR A 208 14.31 -17.18 15.81
CA THR A 208 15.48 -17.94 16.32
C THR A 208 16.57 -16.97 16.74
N VAL A 209 17.03 -17.08 17.97
CA VAL A 209 18.11 -16.24 18.50
C VAL A 209 19.42 -17.02 18.42
N THR A 210 20.40 -16.47 17.70
CA THR A 210 21.73 -17.04 17.59
C THR A 210 22.72 -16.38 18.54
N ASP A 211 23.83 -17.08 18.82
CA ASP A 211 24.89 -16.51 19.65
C ASP A 211 25.50 -15.28 19.00
N LYS A 212 25.88 -14.32 19.84
CA LYS A 212 26.54 -13.10 19.38
C LYS A 212 27.84 -13.40 18.69
N THR A 213 27.95 -13.09 17.42
CA THR A 213 29.20 -13.24 16.68
C THR A 213 30.16 -12.10 16.98
N ILE A 214 31.37 -12.43 17.42
CA ILE A 214 32.42 -11.44 17.61
C ILE A 214 32.92 -11.03 16.21
N LYS A 215 32.43 -9.91 15.70
CA LYS A 215 32.95 -9.33 14.46
C LYS A 215 34.33 -8.75 14.70
N PHE A 216 35.38 -9.56 14.49
CA PHE A 216 36.74 -9.08 14.53
C PHE A 216 36.94 -8.00 13.47
N PRO A 217 37.41 -6.79 13.83
CA PRO A 217 37.67 -5.73 12.85
C PRO A 217 38.90 -6.10 12.01
N LEU A 218 38.69 -6.91 10.97
CA LEU A 218 39.77 -7.50 10.15
C LEU A 218 40.68 -6.42 9.55
N MET A 219 40.10 -5.32 9.07
CA MET A 219 40.86 -4.23 8.42
C MET A 219 41.80 -3.50 9.40
N PRO A 220 41.40 -3.06 10.60
CA PRO A 220 42.34 -2.47 11.57
C PRO A 220 43.39 -3.44 12.05
N THR A 221 43.08 -4.74 12.24
CA THR A 221 44.07 -5.73 12.66
C THR A 221 45.11 -6.01 11.58
N ILE A 222 44.73 -6.16 10.32
CA ILE A 222 45.66 -6.29 9.18
C ILE A 222 46.52 -5.04 9.08
N ALA A 223 45.97 -3.84 9.17
CA ALA A 223 46.75 -2.60 9.12
C ALA A 223 47.75 -2.53 10.25
N GLY A 224 47.39 -2.91 11.47
CA GLY A 224 48.29 -2.99 12.61
C GLY A 224 49.44 -3.97 12.40
N VAL A 225 49.17 -5.17 11.92
CA VAL A 225 50.18 -6.18 11.62
C VAL A 225 51.14 -5.69 10.52
N VAL A 226 50.62 -5.06 9.47
CA VAL A 226 51.47 -4.50 8.39
C VAL A 226 52.39 -3.40 8.90
N VAL A 227 51.89 -2.49 9.73
CA VAL A 227 52.72 -1.43 10.33
C VAL A 227 53.82 -2.02 11.20
N VAL A 228 53.51 -2.99 12.06
CA VAL A 228 54.49 -3.67 12.91
C VAL A 228 55.55 -4.40 12.05
N ALA A 229 55.13 -5.11 11.01
CA ALA A 229 56.05 -5.78 10.10
C ALA A 229 56.99 -4.82 9.37
N LEU A 230 56.47 -3.70 8.87
CA LEU A 230 57.24 -2.65 8.20
C LEU A 230 58.26 -2.00 9.14
N THR A 231 57.86 -1.67 10.36
CA THR A 231 58.75 -1.08 11.37
C THR A 231 59.85 -2.04 11.79
N ALA A 232 59.56 -3.34 11.95
CA ALA A 232 60.53 -4.37 12.20
C ALA A 232 61.56 -4.52 11.05
N LEU A 233 61.08 -4.54 9.82
CA LEU A 233 61.94 -4.58 8.62
C LEU A 233 62.87 -3.37 8.54
N LEU A 234 62.35 -2.17 8.77
CA LEU A 234 63.15 -0.94 8.79
C LEU A 234 64.19 -0.97 9.91
N ALA A 235 63.86 -1.49 11.08
CA ALA A 235 64.82 -1.64 12.18
C ALA A 235 65.96 -2.63 11.83
N ILE A 236 65.63 -3.74 11.19
CA ILE A 236 66.63 -4.71 10.73
C ILE A 236 67.56 -4.11 9.66
N ILE A 237 66.99 -3.40 8.68
CA ILE A 237 67.75 -2.74 7.60
C ILE A 237 68.66 -1.64 8.19
N SER A 238 68.20 -0.84 9.11
CA SER A 238 68.98 0.20 9.76
C SER A 238 70.16 -0.39 10.57
N ARG A 239 69.92 -1.47 11.30
CA ARG A 239 70.98 -2.19 12.02
C ARG A 239 72.06 -2.76 11.07
N ARG A 240 71.64 -3.38 9.96
CA ARG A 240 72.61 -3.89 8.93
C ARG A 240 73.43 -2.76 8.32
N ARG A 241 72.83 -1.59 8.07
CA ARG A 241 73.55 -0.41 7.56
C ARG A 241 74.59 0.13 8.57
N VAL A 242 74.24 0.13 9.86
CA VAL A 242 75.20 0.53 10.92
C VAL A 242 76.35 -0.44 11.01
N ILE A 243 76.11 -1.74 11.04
CA ILE A 243 77.14 -2.78 11.08
C ILE A 243 78.05 -2.73 9.84
N ALA A 244 77.46 -2.55 8.64
CA ALA A 244 78.24 -2.44 7.40
C ALA A 244 79.14 -1.18 7.36
N ARG A 245 78.79 -0.09 8.01
CA ARG A 245 79.60 1.11 8.18
C ARG A 245 80.77 0.87 9.15
N CYS A 246 80.60 0.14 10.23
CA CYS A 246 81.61 -0.19 11.18
C CYS A 246 82.73 -1.07 10.50
N PHE A 247 82.32 -2.01 9.65
CA PHE A 247 83.30 -2.83 8.90
C PHE A 247 84.08 -2.10 7.78
N LYS A 248 83.53 -0.97 7.31
CA LYS A 248 84.13 -0.16 6.24
C LYS A 248 85.15 0.88 6.79
N SER A 249 85.13 1.15 8.08
CA SER A 249 85.98 2.13 8.75
C SER A 249 87.32 1.53 9.22
N ASN A 250 87.50 0.21 9.08
CA ASN A 250 88.75 -0.48 9.53
C ASN A 250 89.60 -1.00 8.36
N LYS A 251 89.62 -0.31 7.23
CA LYS A 251 90.58 -0.51 6.15
C LYS A 251 91.34 0.78 5.86
#